data_ff0921bfcb15423b445427b31eab2e11
#
_entry.id   ff0921bfcb15423b445427b31eab2e11
#
_cell.length_a   1.000
_cell.length_b   1.000
_cell.length_c   1.000
_cell.angle_alpha   90.00
_cell.angle_beta   90.00
_cell.angle_gamma   90.00
#
_symmetry.space_group_name_H-M   'P 1'
#
loop_
_entity.id
_entity.type
_entity.pdbx_description
1 polymer ?
#
loop_
_entity_poly.entity_id
_entity_poly.type
_entity_poly.pdbx_seq_one_letter_code
_entity_poly.pdbx_strand_id
1 'polypeptide(L)'
;ELKLNSYDLGVDIELADAVQRLRFEHPEIGAVVLRSARDNVFCAGANIRMLGKATHGHKVNFCKFTNETRCSIEDATEHSGQHYLAAVNGACAGGGYELALAADHIMLIDDRRSSVALPETPLLAVLPGTGGLTRVTDKRKVRRDLADVFCSTEEGVRGRRAVEWRLVDEAVPPSAWADRVAARAAEFAARSDRPRGAQGVALSRLLAVFRAVPLPVA
;
A
#
# COMPACT_ATOMS: atom_id res chain seq x y z
N GLU A 1 10.27 12.35 13.75
CA GLU A 1 9.48 11.25 14.31
C GLU A 1 8.21 11.06 13.48
N LEU A 2 7.96 9.83 13.00
CA LEU A 2 6.78 9.48 12.24
C LEU A 2 5.59 9.28 13.19
N LYS A 3 4.52 10.03 12.97
CA LYS A 3 3.27 9.91 13.73
C LYS A 3 2.23 9.16 12.93
N LEU A 4 1.31 8.47 13.61
CA LEU A 4 0.19 7.76 12.99
C LEU A 4 0.62 6.80 11.86
N ASN A 5 1.79 6.18 12.04
CA ASN A 5 2.37 5.28 11.04
C ASN A 5 2.53 5.93 9.66
N SER A 6 2.70 7.27 9.62
CA SER A 6 3.00 7.97 8.37
C SER A 6 4.39 7.56 7.86
N TYR A 7 4.60 7.67 6.56
CA TYR A 7 5.86 7.26 5.95
C TYR A 7 6.59 8.44 5.30
N ASP A 8 7.89 8.30 5.19
CA ASP A 8 8.79 9.13 4.40
C ASP A 8 9.52 8.26 3.36
N LEU A 9 10.49 8.85 2.68
CA LEU A 9 11.26 8.14 1.67
C LEU A 9 12.00 6.92 2.25
N GLY A 10 12.48 7.00 3.50
CA GLY A 10 13.19 5.87 4.13
C GLY A 10 12.29 4.65 4.30
N VAL A 11 11.07 4.85 4.79
CA VAL A 11 10.07 3.77 4.92
C VAL A 11 9.71 3.18 3.56
N ASP A 12 9.58 4.03 2.53
CA ASP A 12 9.20 3.55 1.20
C ASP A 12 10.35 2.79 0.51
N ILE A 13 11.62 3.15 0.79
CA ILE A 13 12.80 2.39 0.37
C ILE A 13 12.79 0.99 1.01
N GLU A 14 12.52 0.88 2.30
CA GLU A 14 12.43 -0.41 2.98
C GLU A 14 11.27 -1.26 2.44
N LEU A 15 10.13 -0.64 2.15
CA LEU A 15 9.00 -1.35 1.53
C LEU A 15 9.35 -1.85 0.12
N ALA A 16 10.00 -1.02 -0.70
CA ALA A 16 10.44 -1.41 -2.04
C ALA A 16 11.43 -2.58 -1.98
N ASP A 17 12.43 -2.52 -1.07
CA ASP A 17 13.37 -3.61 -0.85
C ASP A 17 12.67 -4.90 -0.41
N ALA A 18 11.72 -4.79 0.53
CA ALA A 18 10.95 -5.94 0.99
C ALA A 18 10.13 -6.60 -0.14
N VAL A 19 9.47 -5.80 -0.97
CA VAL A 19 8.72 -6.30 -2.15
C VAL A 19 9.64 -7.06 -3.10
N GLN A 20 10.81 -6.51 -3.42
CA GLN A 20 11.78 -7.14 -4.31
C GLN A 20 12.34 -8.45 -3.70
N ARG A 21 12.69 -8.44 -2.41
CA ARG A 21 13.20 -9.64 -1.73
C ARG A 21 12.15 -10.75 -1.68
N LEU A 22 10.94 -10.43 -1.26
CA LEU A 22 9.83 -11.40 -1.22
C LEU A 22 9.54 -11.98 -2.60
N ARG A 23 9.72 -11.18 -3.65
CA ARG A 23 9.47 -11.62 -5.02
C ARG A 23 10.57 -12.54 -5.55
N PHE A 24 11.83 -12.19 -5.36
CA PHE A 24 12.97 -12.84 -6.03
C PHE A 24 13.80 -13.73 -5.12
N GLU A 25 13.95 -13.41 -3.83
CA GLU A 25 14.67 -14.26 -2.88
C GLU A 25 13.79 -15.38 -2.32
N HIS A 26 12.44 -15.17 -2.31
CA HIS A 26 11.48 -16.08 -1.72
C HIS A 26 10.39 -16.51 -2.71
N PRO A 27 10.74 -17.28 -3.76
CA PRO A 27 9.78 -17.71 -4.78
C PRO A 27 8.68 -18.62 -4.22
N GLU A 28 8.88 -19.23 -3.05
CA GLU A 28 7.88 -20.07 -2.36
C GLU A 28 6.73 -19.29 -1.73
N ILE A 29 6.88 -17.95 -1.56
CA ILE A 29 5.85 -17.11 -0.94
C ILE A 29 4.80 -16.71 -1.99
N GLY A 30 3.62 -17.32 -1.92
CA GLY A 30 2.50 -17.04 -2.82
C GLY A 30 1.58 -15.92 -2.38
N ALA A 31 1.57 -15.56 -1.08
CA ALA A 31 0.76 -14.45 -0.57
C ALA A 31 1.51 -13.63 0.47
N VAL A 32 1.30 -12.32 0.45
CA VAL A 32 1.89 -11.34 1.36
C VAL A 32 0.79 -10.52 2.03
N VAL A 33 0.84 -10.35 3.34
CA VAL A 33 -0.11 -9.55 4.09
C VAL A 33 0.55 -8.25 4.54
N LEU A 34 0.08 -7.13 4.02
CA LEU A 34 0.42 -5.79 4.49
C LEU A 34 -0.44 -5.48 5.72
N ARG A 35 0.19 -5.28 6.87
CA ARG A 35 -0.49 -4.97 8.12
C ARG A 35 0.28 -3.93 8.94
N SER A 36 -0.44 -3.21 9.78
CA SER A 36 0.19 -2.36 10.80
C SER A 36 0.44 -3.15 12.08
N ALA A 37 1.59 -2.91 12.71
CA ALA A 37 1.88 -3.39 14.06
C ALA A 37 1.29 -2.46 15.15
N ARG A 38 0.68 -1.34 14.77
CA ARG A 38 0.06 -0.38 15.68
C ARG A 38 -1.45 -0.57 15.72
N ASP A 39 -2.01 -0.42 16.91
CA ASP A 39 -3.46 -0.44 17.07
C ASP A 39 -4.10 0.85 16.54
N ASN A 40 -5.30 0.70 15.97
CA ASN A 40 -6.17 1.80 15.51
C ASN A 40 -5.59 2.69 14.40
N VAL A 41 -4.47 2.33 13.81
CA VAL A 41 -3.92 3.02 12.63
C VAL A 41 -3.22 2.04 11.71
N PHE A 42 -3.62 2.03 10.45
CA PHE A 42 -2.89 1.32 9.40
C PHE A 42 -1.76 2.22 8.90
N CYS A 43 -2.09 3.33 8.28
CA CYS A 43 -1.13 4.34 7.83
C CYS A 43 -1.87 5.64 7.51
N ALA A 44 -1.40 6.75 8.05
CA ALA A 44 -1.95 8.09 7.79
C ALA A 44 -1.35 8.77 6.53
N GLY A 45 -0.62 8.00 5.71
CA GLY A 45 -0.01 8.49 4.48
C GLY A 45 1.35 9.18 4.68
N ALA A 46 1.73 9.99 3.73
CA ALA A 46 3.05 10.63 3.71
C ALA A 46 3.27 11.61 4.87
N ASN A 47 4.52 11.73 5.30
CA ASN A 47 4.91 12.70 6.31
C ASN A 47 4.81 14.14 5.78
N ILE A 48 3.71 14.82 6.12
CA ILE A 48 3.41 16.19 5.67
C ILE A 48 4.50 17.19 6.08
N ARG A 49 5.14 17.00 7.25
CA ARG A 49 6.23 17.88 7.69
C ARG A 49 7.47 17.73 6.83
N MET A 50 7.79 16.53 6.41
CA MET A 50 8.88 16.26 5.44
C MET A 50 8.54 16.91 4.11
N LEU A 51 7.36 16.69 3.57
CA LEU A 51 6.91 17.27 2.30
C LEU A 51 6.88 18.81 2.35
N GLY A 52 6.44 19.41 3.45
CA GLY A 52 6.40 20.87 3.62
C GLY A 52 7.78 21.53 3.55
N LYS A 53 8.83 20.84 4.00
CA LYS A 53 10.23 21.33 3.99
C LYS A 53 11.02 20.90 2.75
N ALA A 54 10.51 19.99 1.96
CA ALA A 54 11.21 19.43 0.81
C ALA A 54 11.20 20.39 -0.39
N THR A 55 12.26 20.33 -1.19
CA THR A 55 12.31 21.01 -2.48
C THR A 55 11.29 20.41 -3.45
N HIS A 56 10.96 21.14 -4.51
CA HIS A 56 10.05 20.63 -5.55
C HIS A 56 10.57 19.33 -6.16
N GLY A 57 11.85 19.28 -6.52
CA GLY A 57 12.47 18.08 -7.08
C GLY A 57 12.38 16.87 -6.13
N HIS A 58 12.56 17.08 -4.82
CA HIS A 58 12.41 16.02 -3.84
C HIS A 58 10.96 15.51 -3.77
N LYS A 59 9.97 16.41 -3.80
CA LYS A 59 8.53 16.03 -3.79
C LYS A 59 8.17 15.19 -5.01
N VAL A 60 8.63 15.60 -6.20
CA VAL A 60 8.40 14.86 -7.45
C VAL A 60 9.03 13.47 -7.39
N ASN A 61 10.29 13.38 -6.99
CA ASN A 61 11.00 12.10 -6.88
C ASN A 61 10.38 11.20 -5.81
N PHE A 62 9.94 11.76 -4.68
CA PHE A 62 9.23 11.01 -3.64
C PHE A 62 7.94 10.39 -4.19
N CYS A 63 7.08 11.19 -4.83
CA CYS A 63 5.83 10.68 -5.40
C CYS A 63 6.07 9.63 -6.50
N LYS A 64 7.09 9.86 -7.36
CA LYS A 64 7.47 8.91 -8.40
C LYS A 64 7.91 7.57 -7.78
N PHE A 65 8.89 7.59 -6.88
CA PHE A 65 9.41 6.39 -6.23
C PHE A 65 8.31 5.62 -5.47
N THR A 66 7.49 6.34 -4.71
CA THR A 66 6.37 5.76 -3.99
C THR A 66 5.36 5.08 -4.92
N ASN A 67 5.08 5.70 -6.08
CA ASN A 67 4.19 5.07 -7.07
C ASN A 67 4.83 3.85 -7.74
N GLU A 68 6.14 3.88 -8.00
CA GLU A 68 6.88 2.73 -8.53
C GLU A 68 6.84 1.52 -7.58
N THR A 69 6.96 1.75 -6.27
CA THR A 69 6.79 0.69 -5.26
C THR A 69 5.40 0.06 -5.34
N ARG A 70 4.34 0.86 -5.50
CA ARG A 70 2.96 0.35 -5.64
C ARG A 70 2.76 -0.40 -6.95
N CYS A 71 3.32 0.09 -8.04
CA CYS A 71 3.31 -0.63 -9.31
C CYS A 71 4.07 -1.95 -9.22
N SER A 72 5.16 -2.02 -8.45
CA SER A 72 5.90 -3.27 -8.21
C SER A 72 5.07 -4.32 -7.46
N ILE A 73 4.19 -3.91 -6.56
CA ILE A 73 3.24 -4.82 -5.88
C ILE A 73 2.26 -5.40 -6.91
N GLU A 74 1.68 -4.55 -7.76
CA GLU A 74 0.75 -4.98 -8.81
C GLU A 74 1.44 -5.89 -9.84
N ASP A 75 2.65 -5.53 -10.25
CA ASP A 75 3.47 -6.33 -11.16
C ASP A 75 3.87 -7.69 -10.56
N ALA A 76 4.13 -7.76 -9.25
CA ALA A 76 4.39 -9.03 -8.57
C ALA A 76 3.19 -9.98 -8.62
N THR A 77 1.97 -9.46 -8.51
CA THR A 77 0.75 -10.25 -8.70
C THR A 77 0.59 -10.69 -10.14
N GLU A 78 0.67 -9.76 -11.09
CA GLU A 78 0.37 -10.02 -12.50
C GLU A 78 1.38 -10.95 -13.18
N HIS A 79 2.68 -10.76 -12.88
CA HIS A 79 3.76 -11.43 -13.59
C HIS A 79 4.54 -12.44 -12.76
N SER A 80 4.24 -12.56 -11.46
CA SER A 80 4.94 -13.51 -10.59
C SER A 80 4.01 -14.35 -9.70
N GLY A 81 2.70 -14.21 -9.84
CA GLY A 81 1.72 -14.97 -9.04
C GLY A 81 1.83 -14.74 -7.54
N GLN A 82 2.44 -13.63 -7.09
CA GLN A 82 2.56 -13.27 -5.69
C GLN A 82 1.47 -12.28 -5.29
N HIS A 83 0.49 -12.76 -4.56
CA HIS A 83 -0.68 -11.98 -4.19
C HIS A 83 -0.46 -11.13 -2.94
N TYR A 84 -1.05 -9.93 -2.92
CA TYR A 84 -0.95 -8.99 -1.80
C TYR A 84 -2.33 -8.72 -1.17
N LEU A 85 -2.38 -8.80 0.15
CA LEU A 85 -3.55 -8.46 0.95
C LEU A 85 -3.23 -7.27 1.85
N ALA A 86 -4.09 -6.26 1.88
CA ALA A 86 -4.02 -5.18 2.85
C ALA A 86 -4.99 -5.45 4.00
N ALA A 87 -4.45 -5.70 5.20
CA ALA A 87 -5.22 -5.91 6.42
C ALA A 87 -5.30 -4.60 7.22
N VAL A 88 -6.31 -3.78 6.91
CA VAL A 88 -6.48 -2.42 7.44
C VAL A 88 -7.14 -2.47 8.82
N ASN A 89 -6.32 -2.31 9.87
CA ASN A 89 -6.73 -2.40 11.27
C ASN A 89 -6.92 -1.04 11.96
N GLY A 90 -7.16 0.03 11.20
CA GLY A 90 -7.30 1.37 11.75
C GLY A 90 -7.47 2.43 10.67
N ALA A 91 -7.15 3.68 11.02
CA ALA A 91 -7.16 4.77 10.04
C ALA A 91 -6.18 4.49 8.88
N CYS A 92 -6.67 4.60 7.65
CA CYS A 92 -5.95 4.35 6.43
C CYS A 92 -6.25 5.50 5.45
N ALA A 93 -5.34 6.48 5.39
CA ALA A 93 -5.62 7.73 4.70
C ALA A 93 -4.50 8.11 3.73
N GLY A 94 -4.87 8.84 2.68
CA GLY A 94 -3.94 9.37 1.70
C GLY A 94 -3.05 8.29 1.12
N GLY A 95 -1.75 8.53 1.08
CA GLY A 95 -0.78 7.55 0.60
C GLY A 95 -0.81 6.19 1.31
N GLY A 96 -1.35 6.11 2.54
CA GLY A 96 -1.59 4.84 3.21
C GLY A 96 -2.70 4.02 2.54
N TYR A 97 -3.77 4.69 2.12
CA TYR A 97 -4.81 4.03 1.36
C TYR A 97 -4.38 3.77 -0.10
N GLU A 98 -3.56 4.64 -0.68
CA GLU A 98 -2.94 4.39 -1.99
C GLU A 98 -2.07 3.13 -1.99
N LEU A 99 -1.37 2.85 -0.87
CA LEU A 99 -0.66 1.58 -0.67
C LEU A 99 -1.64 0.39 -0.62
N ALA A 100 -2.71 0.49 0.17
CA ALA A 100 -3.72 -0.57 0.25
C ALA A 100 -4.37 -0.84 -1.12
N LEU A 101 -4.61 0.20 -1.92
CA LEU A 101 -5.15 0.09 -3.28
C LEU A 101 -4.25 -0.68 -4.25
N ALA A 102 -2.94 -0.75 -3.99
CA ALA A 102 -2.02 -1.57 -4.80
C ALA A 102 -2.20 -3.07 -4.53
N ALA A 103 -2.70 -3.46 -3.36
CA ALA A 103 -2.99 -4.86 -3.04
C ALA A 103 -4.14 -5.44 -3.89
N ASP A 104 -4.18 -6.77 -3.98
CA ASP A 104 -5.25 -7.50 -4.67
C ASP A 104 -6.55 -7.53 -3.89
N HIS A 105 -6.42 -7.47 -2.56
CA HIS A 105 -7.55 -7.58 -1.66
C HIS A 105 -7.36 -6.68 -0.44
N ILE A 106 -8.38 -5.90 -0.12
CA ILE A 106 -8.38 -4.96 1.00
C ILE A 106 -9.42 -5.40 2.02
N MET A 107 -8.97 -5.72 3.23
CA MET A 107 -9.82 -6.03 4.37
C MET A 107 -9.81 -4.86 5.34
N LEU A 108 -10.97 -4.43 5.80
CA LEU A 108 -11.12 -3.37 6.79
C LEU A 108 -11.72 -3.94 8.07
N ILE A 109 -11.09 -3.68 9.21
CA ILE A 109 -11.69 -4.01 10.50
C ILE A 109 -12.92 -3.13 10.74
N ASP A 110 -14.06 -3.74 11.08
CA ASP A 110 -15.31 -3.03 11.35
C ASP A 110 -15.49 -2.77 12.85
N ASP A 111 -14.65 -1.88 13.38
CA ASP A 111 -14.65 -1.44 14.78
C ASP A 111 -15.35 -0.09 14.99
N ARG A 112 -16.08 0.41 13.98
CA ARG A 112 -16.74 1.72 13.91
C ARG A 112 -15.80 2.92 13.89
N ARG A 113 -14.48 2.75 14.01
CA ARG A 113 -13.47 3.82 14.00
C ARG A 113 -12.58 3.76 12.77
N SER A 114 -12.27 2.57 12.34
CA SER A 114 -11.40 2.33 11.18
C SER A 114 -12.05 2.78 9.88
N SER A 115 -11.30 3.47 9.04
CA SER A 115 -11.79 4.06 7.79
C SER A 115 -10.71 4.08 6.73
N VAL A 116 -11.14 4.18 5.49
CA VAL A 116 -10.30 4.50 4.33
C VAL A 116 -10.65 5.89 3.81
N ALA A 117 -9.65 6.67 3.39
CA ALA A 117 -9.84 8.04 2.92
C ALA A 117 -8.78 8.46 1.90
N LEU A 118 -9.15 9.38 0.98
CA LEU A 118 -8.21 10.14 0.15
C LEU A 118 -8.46 11.65 0.38
N PRO A 119 -8.04 12.20 1.52
CA PRO A 119 -8.40 13.53 1.96
C PRO A 119 -7.44 14.63 1.47
N GLU A 120 -6.60 14.34 0.46
CA GLU A 120 -5.57 15.26 0.01
C GLU A 120 -6.16 16.56 -0.54
N THR A 121 -7.27 16.48 -1.27
CA THR A 121 -7.90 17.66 -1.86
C THR A 121 -8.46 18.60 -0.80
N PRO A 122 -9.32 18.15 0.14
CA PRO A 122 -9.89 19.04 1.15
C PRO A 122 -8.86 19.53 2.19
N LEU A 123 -7.86 18.70 2.55
CA LEU A 123 -6.90 19.07 3.58
C LEU A 123 -5.67 19.82 3.06
N LEU A 124 -5.21 19.53 1.84
CA LEU A 124 -3.92 19.98 1.33
C LEU A 124 -4.03 20.75 0.00
N ALA A 125 -5.23 20.82 -0.59
CA ALA A 125 -5.47 21.39 -1.92
C ALA A 125 -4.59 20.76 -3.03
N VAL A 126 -4.28 19.47 -2.89
CA VAL A 126 -3.54 18.69 -3.88
C VAL A 126 -4.30 17.40 -4.22
N LEU A 127 -3.99 16.80 -5.35
CA LEU A 127 -4.52 15.49 -5.70
C LEU A 127 -3.73 14.37 -5.05
N PRO A 128 -4.35 13.19 -4.77
CA PRO A 128 -3.61 11.98 -4.43
C PRO A 128 -2.54 11.68 -5.48
N GLY A 129 -1.27 11.72 -5.06
CA GLY A 129 -0.12 11.79 -5.99
C GLY A 129 0.49 10.45 -6.37
N THR A 130 0.05 9.34 -5.77
CA THR A 130 0.66 8.01 -5.99
C THR A 130 -0.32 6.98 -6.54
N GLY A 131 -1.19 7.42 -7.44
CA GLY A 131 -2.09 6.58 -8.24
C GLY A 131 -3.41 6.23 -7.58
N GLY A 132 -3.80 6.91 -6.48
CA GLY A 132 -5.04 6.65 -5.75
C GLY A 132 -6.28 6.87 -6.61
N LEU A 133 -6.36 7.98 -7.34
CA LEU A 133 -7.52 8.29 -8.20
C LEU A 133 -7.72 7.22 -9.28
N THR A 134 -6.64 6.85 -9.97
CA THR A 134 -6.68 5.82 -11.02
C THR A 134 -7.11 4.48 -10.44
N ARG A 135 -6.55 4.06 -9.29
CA ARG A 135 -6.92 2.79 -8.68
C ARG A 135 -8.35 2.76 -8.16
N VAL A 136 -8.87 3.87 -7.62
CA VAL A 136 -10.27 3.98 -7.20
C VAL A 136 -11.21 3.81 -8.40
N THR A 137 -10.93 4.48 -9.53
CA THR A 137 -11.80 4.44 -10.71
C THR A 137 -11.57 3.21 -11.58
N ASP A 138 -10.32 2.90 -11.90
CA ASP A 138 -10.01 1.90 -12.92
C ASP A 138 -9.80 0.50 -12.35
N LYS A 139 -9.18 0.37 -11.18
CA LYS A 139 -8.98 -0.93 -10.53
C LYS A 139 -10.20 -1.34 -9.71
N ARG A 140 -10.65 -0.46 -8.81
CA ARG A 140 -11.79 -0.74 -7.91
C ARG A 140 -13.15 -0.58 -8.59
N LYS A 141 -13.22 0.10 -9.74
CA LYS A 141 -14.47 0.38 -10.46
C LYS A 141 -15.50 1.08 -9.57
N VAL A 142 -15.03 1.99 -8.73
CA VAL A 142 -15.91 2.85 -7.95
C VAL A 142 -16.70 3.75 -8.91
N ARG A 143 -18.02 3.85 -8.68
CA ARG A 143 -18.88 4.73 -9.48
C ARG A 143 -18.41 6.18 -9.36
N ARG A 144 -18.31 6.90 -10.48
CA ARG A 144 -17.64 8.21 -10.55
C ARG A 144 -18.16 9.22 -9.52
N ASP A 145 -19.49 9.33 -9.36
CA ASP A 145 -20.09 10.21 -8.37
C ASP A 145 -19.70 9.89 -6.93
N LEU A 146 -19.54 8.60 -6.60
CA LEU A 146 -19.04 8.17 -5.29
C LEU A 146 -17.54 8.43 -5.14
N ALA A 147 -16.77 8.28 -6.21
CA ALA A 147 -15.34 8.61 -6.22
C ALA A 147 -15.13 10.13 -6.00
N ASP A 148 -15.93 10.98 -6.65
CA ASP A 148 -15.86 12.42 -6.48
C ASP A 148 -16.18 12.84 -5.04
N VAL A 149 -17.23 12.28 -4.43
CA VAL A 149 -17.56 12.50 -3.02
C VAL A 149 -16.44 11.99 -2.11
N PHE A 150 -15.95 10.77 -2.34
CA PHE A 150 -14.89 10.15 -1.54
C PHE A 150 -13.60 10.97 -1.52
N CYS A 151 -13.19 11.51 -2.68
CA CYS A 151 -11.97 12.30 -2.80
C CYS A 151 -12.13 13.77 -2.38
N SER A 152 -13.36 14.21 -2.05
CA SER A 152 -13.65 15.58 -1.64
C SER A 152 -14.04 15.72 -0.16
N THR A 153 -14.01 14.61 0.61
CA THR A 153 -14.35 14.59 2.03
C THR A 153 -13.17 14.18 2.91
N GLU A 154 -13.15 14.64 4.16
CA GLU A 154 -12.08 14.36 5.13
C GLU A 154 -12.34 13.08 5.94
N GLU A 155 -13.60 12.79 6.24
CA GLU A 155 -14.00 11.79 7.24
C GLU A 155 -13.69 10.35 6.84
N GLY A 156 -13.51 10.09 5.57
CA GLY A 156 -13.33 8.74 5.04
C GLY A 156 -14.60 7.87 5.13
N VAL A 157 -14.50 6.66 4.64
CA VAL A 157 -15.61 5.71 4.56
C VAL A 157 -15.29 4.48 5.41
N ARG A 158 -16.31 3.95 6.13
CA ARG A 158 -16.16 2.90 7.15
C ARG A 158 -17.09 1.72 6.89
N GLY A 159 -16.73 0.58 7.46
CA GLY A 159 -17.57 -0.60 7.58
C GLY A 159 -18.24 -1.02 6.28
N ARG A 160 -19.52 -1.37 6.37
CA ARG A 160 -20.30 -1.85 5.24
C ARG A 160 -20.34 -0.87 4.05
N ARG A 161 -20.40 0.45 4.32
CA ARG A 161 -20.39 1.46 3.24
C ARG A 161 -19.11 1.41 2.41
N ALA A 162 -17.96 1.12 3.03
CA ALA A 162 -16.70 0.98 2.29
C ALA A 162 -16.73 -0.20 1.31
N VAL A 163 -17.40 -1.29 1.68
CA VAL A 163 -17.63 -2.45 0.78
C VAL A 163 -18.63 -2.09 -0.32
N GLU A 164 -19.75 -1.48 0.02
CA GLU A 164 -20.80 -1.08 -0.94
C GLU A 164 -20.25 -0.12 -2.00
N TRP A 165 -19.34 0.77 -1.61
CA TRP A 165 -18.67 1.69 -2.53
C TRP A 165 -17.47 1.06 -3.23
N ARG A 166 -17.18 -0.22 -2.99
CA ARG A 166 -16.02 -0.94 -3.54
C ARG A 166 -14.65 -0.38 -3.13
N LEU A 167 -14.60 0.41 -2.08
CA LEU A 167 -13.34 0.93 -1.56
C LEU A 167 -12.51 -0.17 -0.89
N VAL A 168 -13.19 -1.13 -0.26
CA VAL A 168 -12.59 -2.34 0.30
C VAL A 168 -13.37 -3.57 -0.13
N ASP A 169 -12.79 -4.76 0.02
CA ASP A 169 -13.43 -6.02 -0.37
C ASP A 169 -14.23 -6.63 0.77
N GLU A 170 -13.75 -6.49 2.00
CA GLU A 170 -14.40 -7.05 3.19
C GLU A 170 -14.35 -6.05 4.35
N ALA A 171 -15.46 -5.99 5.12
CA ALA A 171 -15.51 -5.38 6.44
C ALA A 171 -15.69 -6.49 7.49
N VAL A 172 -14.73 -6.64 8.39
CA VAL A 172 -14.62 -7.80 9.29
C VAL A 172 -14.72 -7.35 10.75
N PRO A 173 -15.62 -7.93 11.55
CA PRO A 173 -15.74 -7.56 12.96
C PRO A 173 -14.45 -7.91 13.75
N PRO A 174 -14.10 -7.16 14.80
CA PRO A 174 -12.88 -7.37 15.57
C PRO A 174 -12.73 -8.79 16.12
N SER A 175 -13.82 -9.43 16.50
CA SER A 175 -13.81 -10.80 17.04
C SER A 175 -13.38 -11.88 16.04
N ALA A 176 -13.55 -11.63 14.74
CA ALA A 176 -13.20 -12.55 13.67
C ALA A 176 -11.95 -12.09 12.88
N TRP A 177 -11.36 -10.95 13.25
CA TRP A 177 -10.35 -10.29 12.46
C TRP A 177 -9.13 -11.17 12.15
N ALA A 178 -8.47 -11.69 13.19
CA ALA A 178 -7.24 -12.46 13.03
C ALA A 178 -7.45 -13.71 12.18
N ASP A 179 -8.52 -14.47 12.49
CA ASP A 179 -8.83 -15.72 11.79
C ASP A 179 -9.20 -15.45 10.33
N ARG A 180 -9.96 -14.37 10.07
CA ARG A 180 -10.38 -14.02 8.72
C ARG A 180 -9.20 -13.57 7.85
N VAL A 181 -8.28 -12.78 8.41
CA VAL A 181 -7.04 -12.38 7.71
C VAL A 181 -6.19 -13.60 7.38
N ALA A 182 -5.99 -14.52 8.35
CA ALA A 182 -5.24 -15.75 8.14
C ALA A 182 -5.89 -16.64 7.07
N ALA A 183 -7.21 -16.84 7.13
CA ALA A 183 -7.95 -17.63 6.16
C ALA A 183 -7.83 -17.04 4.75
N ARG A 184 -7.96 -15.71 4.62
CA ARG A 184 -7.86 -15.05 3.32
C ARG A 184 -6.43 -15.13 2.75
N ALA A 185 -5.41 -14.98 3.59
CA ALA A 185 -4.02 -15.17 3.18
C ALA A 185 -3.76 -16.59 2.68
N ALA A 186 -4.29 -17.60 3.37
CA ALA A 186 -4.18 -19.00 2.94
C ALA A 186 -4.89 -19.27 1.60
N GLU A 187 -6.08 -18.68 1.40
CA GLU A 187 -6.81 -18.80 0.11
C GLU A 187 -5.99 -18.22 -1.05
N PHE A 188 -5.37 -17.04 -0.87
CA PHE A 188 -4.54 -16.43 -1.90
C PHE A 188 -3.24 -17.20 -2.13
N ALA A 189 -2.60 -17.70 -1.06
CA ALA A 189 -1.43 -18.56 -1.18
C ALA A 189 -1.74 -19.85 -1.95
N ALA A 190 -2.95 -20.42 -1.76
CA ALA A 190 -3.38 -21.62 -2.48
C ALA A 190 -3.67 -21.36 -3.97
N ARG A 191 -4.03 -20.13 -4.35
CA ARG A 191 -4.26 -19.73 -5.75
C ARG A 191 -2.97 -19.39 -6.50
N SER A 192 -1.90 -19.13 -5.78
CA SER A 192 -0.62 -18.77 -6.39
C SER A 192 -0.08 -19.91 -7.25
N ASP A 193 0.37 -19.59 -8.44
CA ASP A 193 1.04 -20.46 -9.39
C ASP A 193 2.58 -20.41 -9.27
N ARG A 194 3.09 -19.77 -8.21
CA ARG A 194 4.52 -19.69 -7.95
C ARG A 194 5.15 -21.07 -7.80
N PRO A 195 6.36 -21.26 -8.33
CA PRO A 195 6.99 -22.59 -8.37
C PRO A 195 7.37 -23.05 -6.96
N ARG A 196 6.82 -24.19 -6.53
CA ARG A 196 7.15 -24.82 -5.26
C ARG A 196 8.55 -25.41 -5.34
N GLY A 197 9.40 -25.06 -4.37
CA GLY A 197 10.77 -25.60 -4.27
C GLY A 197 11.78 -24.91 -5.21
N ALA A 198 11.41 -23.82 -5.90
CA ALA A 198 12.37 -23.01 -6.61
C ALA A 198 13.34 -22.31 -5.65
N GLN A 199 14.59 -22.23 -6.03
CA GLN A 199 15.61 -21.53 -5.27
C GLN A 199 15.57 -20.03 -5.61
N GLY A 200 15.49 -19.18 -4.59
CA GLY A 200 15.53 -17.74 -4.76
C GLY A 200 16.91 -17.21 -5.13
N VAL A 201 16.91 -15.98 -5.62
CA VAL A 201 18.14 -15.25 -6.03
C VAL A 201 18.52 -14.27 -4.93
N ALA A 202 19.74 -14.35 -4.40
CA ALA A 202 20.22 -13.40 -3.40
C ALA A 202 20.50 -12.02 -4.01
N LEU A 203 19.72 -11.01 -3.63
CA LEU A 203 19.84 -9.62 -4.14
C LEU A 203 20.90 -8.78 -3.43
N SER A 204 21.42 -9.23 -2.28
CA SER A 204 22.31 -8.47 -1.42
C SER A 204 23.66 -8.07 -2.06
N ARG A 205 24.09 -8.74 -3.14
CA ARG A 205 25.36 -8.45 -3.82
C ARG A 205 25.30 -7.29 -4.82
N LEU A 206 24.14 -6.87 -5.28
CA LEU A 206 24.01 -5.76 -6.24
C LEU A 206 24.33 -4.39 -5.62
N LEU A 207 24.05 -4.20 -4.34
CA LEU A 207 24.35 -2.96 -3.61
C LEU A 207 25.87 -2.71 -3.44
N ALA A 208 26.70 -3.75 -3.44
CA ALA A 208 28.15 -3.62 -3.31
C ALA A 208 28.82 -3.10 -4.60
N VAL A 209 28.23 -3.36 -5.77
CA VAL A 209 28.79 -2.96 -7.06
C VAL A 209 28.57 -1.47 -7.35
N PHE A 210 27.43 -0.90 -6.93
CA PHE A 210 27.11 0.52 -7.16
C PHE A 210 27.84 1.50 -6.23
N ARG A 211 28.47 1.03 -5.15
CA ARG A 211 29.29 1.88 -4.26
C ARG A 211 30.70 2.19 -4.79
N ALA A 212 31.11 1.55 -5.87
CA ALA A 212 32.52 1.59 -6.33
C ALA A 212 32.80 2.62 -7.43
N VAL A 213 31.81 3.34 -7.97
CA VAL A 213 32.04 4.35 -9.02
C VAL A 213 31.71 5.73 -8.47
N PRO A 214 32.71 6.57 -8.13
CA PRO A 214 32.48 7.98 -7.85
C PRO A 214 31.97 8.65 -9.12
N LEU A 215 30.78 9.27 -9.06
CA LEU A 215 30.35 10.14 -10.14
C LEU A 215 31.30 11.35 -10.21
N PRO A 216 31.84 11.68 -11.40
CA PRO A 216 32.62 12.89 -11.53
C PRO A 216 31.72 14.09 -11.19
N VAL A 217 32.17 14.87 -10.23
CA VAL A 217 31.55 16.17 -9.91
C VAL A 217 31.94 17.10 -11.05
N ALA A 218 30.96 17.54 -11.85
CA ALA A 218 31.13 18.61 -12.83
C ALA A 218 31.00 19.97 -12.15
#